data_70e59f78701475d0d8126890ef74b8ba
#
_entry.id   70e59f78701475d0d8126890ef74b8ba
#
_cell.length_a   1.000
_cell.length_b   1.000
_cell.length_c   1.000
_cell.angle_alpha   90.00
_cell.angle_beta   90.00
_cell.angle_gamma   90.00
#
_symmetry.space_group_name_H-M   'P 1'
#
loop_
_entity.id
_entity.type
_entity.pdbx_description
1 polymer ?
#
loop_
_entity_poly.entity_id
_entity_poly.type
_entity_poly.pdbx_seq_one_letter_code
_entity_poly.pdbx_strand_id
1 'polypeptide(L)'
;VIVDCQNTFCIPGYELFVAGKSGLGAVEDNLRLCQFLYRNLDVITEIVPTLDTHTPAQIFHPLFWINAVGEHPGPNTAISPEDVETGRWQADPALAGSLTGGDAGRLQRHAVHYVRTLARRGKYPLMVWPYHAMLGGIGHALVSAVEEALFFHAVARKTQPRFEIKGSDPLTEHYSVLSPEVREGADGEPLA
;
A
#
# COMPACT_ATOMS: atom_id res chain seq x y z
N VAL A 1 12.13 -0.62 -13.69
CA VAL A 1 10.95 -0.68 -12.81
C VAL A 1 10.39 0.72 -12.67
N ILE A 2 9.06 0.86 -12.72
CA ILE A 2 8.32 2.10 -12.47
C ILE A 2 7.54 1.88 -11.18
N VAL A 3 7.82 2.70 -10.15
CA VAL A 3 7.25 2.47 -8.81
C VAL A 3 5.99 3.32 -8.61
N ASP A 4 4.85 2.65 -8.44
CA ASP A 4 3.57 3.19 -7.95
C ASP A 4 3.09 4.47 -8.68
N CYS A 5 3.27 4.55 -10.00
CA CYS A 5 2.77 5.68 -10.80
C CYS A 5 1.25 5.62 -10.98
N GLN A 6 0.53 5.51 -9.85
CA GLN A 6 -0.92 5.37 -9.78
C GLN A 6 -1.61 6.70 -9.52
N ASN A 7 -2.87 6.82 -9.89
CA ASN A 7 -3.63 8.05 -9.71
C ASN A 7 -3.66 8.49 -8.23
N THR A 8 -3.79 7.56 -7.29
CA THR A 8 -3.84 7.85 -5.84
C THR A 8 -2.64 8.67 -5.34
N PHE A 9 -1.45 8.45 -5.94
CA PHE A 9 -0.21 9.13 -5.54
C PHE A 9 0.18 10.29 -6.47
N CYS A 10 -0.28 10.25 -7.72
CA CYS A 10 0.28 11.09 -8.78
C CYS A 10 -0.67 12.16 -9.31
N ILE A 11 -1.96 12.10 -9.00
CA ILE A 11 -2.95 13.08 -9.47
C ILE A 11 -3.40 13.98 -8.31
N PRO A 12 -3.36 15.31 -8.45
CA PRO A 12 -3.86 16.23 -7.43
C PRO A 12 -5.31 15.95 -7.04
N GLY A 13 -5.60 16.00 -5.75
CA GLY A 13 -6.93 15.76 -5.21
C GLY A 13 -7.22 14.31 -4.84
N TYR A 14 -6.34 13.37 -5.15
CA TYR A 14 -6.42 12.01 -4.62
C TYR A 14 -5.82 11.90 -3.22
N GLU A 15 -6.11 10.79 -2.55
CA GLU A 15 -5.95 10.58 -1.11
C GLU A 15 -4.52 10.76 -0.61
N LEU A 16 -3.53 10.31 -1.38
CA LEU A 16 -2.11 10.35 -1.01
C LEU A 16 -1.25 11.07 -2.05
N PHE A 17 -1.80 12.11 -2.69
CA PHE A 17 -1.08 12.86 -3.70
C PHE A 17 0.28 13.38 -3.20
N VAL A 18 1.35 13.05 -3.92
CA VAL A 18 2.72 13.46 -3.61
C VAL A 18 3.03 14.81 -4.24
N ALA A 19 2.71 15.87 -3.52
CA ALA A 19 2.90 17.24 -3.99
C ALA A 19 4.37 17.65 -4.15
N GLY A 20 5.26 17.09 -3.33
CA GLY A 20 6.67 17.50 -3.33
C GLY A 20 6.86 18.98 -2.96
N LYS A 21 8.06 19.52 -3.22
CA LYS A 21 8.37 20.93 -2.95
C LYS A 21 7.69 21.91 -3.90
N SER A 22 7.41 21.49 -5.13
CA SER A 22 6.78 22.34 -6.17
C SER A 22 5.26 22.43 -6.01
N GLY A 23 4.65 21.56 -5.20
CA GLY A 23 3.19 21.40 -5.15
C GLY A 23 2.64 20.47 -6.24
N LEU A 24 3.45 20.08 -7.23
CA LEU A 24 3.09 19.22 -8.36
C LEU A 24 4.14 18.13 -8.61
N GLY A 25 4.92 17.77 -7.60
CA GLY A 25 6.10 16.91 -7.75
C GLY A 25 5.85 15.62 -8.51
N ALA A 26 4.81 14.86 -8.15
CA ALA A 26 4.48 13.62 -8.84
C ALA A 26 4.01 13.85 -10.30
N VAL A 27 3.29 14.93 -10.57
CA VAL A 27 2.88 15.30 -11.95
C VAL A 27 4.10 15.58 -12.81
N GLU A 28 5.02 16.41 -12.29
CA GLU A 28 6.25 16.76 -12.98
C GLU A 28 7.16 15.55 -13.20
N ASP A 29 7.18 14.62 -12.25
CA ASP A 29 7.96 13.39 -12.35
C ASP A 29 7.38 12.45 -13.41
N ASN A 30 6.08 12.25 -13.43
CA ASN A 30 5.41 11.47 -14.48
C ASN A 30 5.62 12.08 -15.87
N LEU A 31 5.64 13.40 -16.00
CA LEU A 31 5.97 14.06 -17.26
C LEU A 31 7.39 13.69 -17.72
N ARG A 32 8.38 13.81 -16.82
CA ARG A 32 9.77 13.42 -17.12
C ARG A 32 9.88 11.94 -17.47
N LEU A 33 9.19 11.08 -16.73
CA LEU A 33 9.13 9.65 -16.98
C LEU A 33 8.58 9.34 -18.37
N CYS A 34 7.43 9.90 -18.75
CA CYS A 34 6.86 9.68 -20.07
C CYS A 34 7.79 10.17 -21.19
N GLN A 35 8.39 11.35 -21.02
CA GLN A 35 9.38 11.86 -21.98
C GLN A 35 10.59 10.92 -22.14
N PHE A 36 11.07 10.35 -21.02
CA PHE A 36 12.15 9.39 -21.04
C PHE A 36 11.73 8.10 -21.77
N LEU A 37 10.55 7.56 -21.48
CA LEU A 37 10.04 6.34 -22.10
C LEU A 37 9.90 6.51 -23.62
N TYR A 38 9.24 7.60 -24.06
CA TYR A 38 9.03 7.85 -25.49
C TYR A 38 10.34 8.06 -26.27
N ARG A 39 11.36 8.64 -25.65
CA ARG A 39 12.67 8.82 -26.28
C ARG A 39 13.49 7.54 -26.38
N ASN A 40 13.12 6.48 -25.66
CA ASN A 40 13.90 5.26 -25.52
C ASN A 40 13.09 3.97 -25.79
N LEU A 41 11.98 4.06 -26.52
CA LEU A 41 11.13 2.92 -26.83
C LEU A 41 11.86 1.76 -27.51
N ASP A 42 12.85 2.08 -28.32
CA ASP A 42 13.67 1.11 -29.07
C ASP A 42 14.79 0.51 -28.23
N VAL A 43 15.20 1.17 -27.14
CA VAL A 43 16.34 0.78 -26.30
C VAL A 43 15.88 0.01 -25.06
N ILE A 44 14.78 0.44 -24.43
CA ILE A 44 14.26 -0.18 -23.21
C ILE A 44 13.77 -1.61 -23.54
N THR A 45 14.35 -2.60 -22.87
CA THR A 45 14.00 -4.00 -23.08
C THR A 45 12.67 -4.37 -22.45
N GLU A 46 12.45 -3.97 -21.20
CA GLU A 46 11.26 -4.31 -20.43
C GLU A 46 10.91 -3.14 -19.48
N ILE A 47 9.62 -2.91 -19.29
CA ILE A 47 9.11 -1.99 -18.28
C ILE A 47 8.20 -2.77 -17.33
N VAL A 48 8.49 -2.66 -16.03
CA VAL A 48 7.74 -3.33 -14.97
C VAL A 48 7.19 -2.27 -14.02
N PRO A 49 5.93 -1.86 -14.14
CA PRO A 49 5.28 -1.02 -13.14
C PRO A 49 4.89 -1.83 -11.90
N THR A 50 5.09 -1.23 -10.74
CA THR A 50 4.51 -1.74 -9.50
C THR A 50 3.15 -1.09 -9.25
N LEU A 51 2.24 -1.85 -8.66
CA LEU A 51 0.91 -1.38 -8.27
C LEU A 51 0.69 -1.65 -6.78
N ASP A 52 0.60 -0.59 -6.01
CA ASP A 52 0.08 -0.65 -4.66
C ASP A 52 -1.40 -1.04 -4.74
N THR A 53 -1.81 -2.08 -3.99
CA THR A 53 -3.11 -2.71 -4.19
C THR A 53 -3.74 -3.06 -2.87
N HIS A 54 -4.87 -2.43 -2.56
CA HIS A 54 -5.48 -2.54 -1.25
C HIS A 54 -6.94 -2.98 -1.30
N THR A 55 -7.37 -3.51 -0.15
CA THR A 55 -8.76 -3.83 0.18
C THR A 55 -9.12 -3.16 1.52
N PRO A 56 -10.42 -3.00 1.87
CA PRO A 56 -10.79 -2.22 3.07
C PRO A 56 -10.24 -2.76 4.39
N ALA A 57 -10.23 -4.09 4.57
CA ALA A 57 -9.88 -4.72 5.84
C ALA A 57 -8.38 -5.06 5.91
N GLN A 58 -7.52 -4.04 5.98
CA GLN A 58 -6.08 -4.21 6.11
C GLN A 58 -5.54 -3.52 7.37
N ILE A 59 -4.45 -4.06 7.96
CA ILE A 59 -3.90 -3.64 9.25
C ILE A 59 -3.53 -2.16 9.34
N PHE A 60 -3.27 -1.51 8.22
CA PHE A 60 -2.96 -0.09 8.12
C PHE A 60 -4.17 0.77 7.70
N HIS A 61 -5.40 0.21 7.65
CA HIS A 61 -6.62 0.96 7.36
C HIS A 61 -7.48 1.17 8.61
N PRO A 62 -8.30 2.25 8.66
CA PRO A 62 -9.15 2.53 9.81
C PRO A 62 -10.04 1.37 10.25
N LEU A 63 -10.62 0.64 9.28
CA LEU A 63 -11.55 -0.47 9.56
C LEU A 63 -10.95 -1.59 10.42
N PHE A 64 -9.63 -1.78 10.36
CA PHE A 64 -8.96 -2.83 11.14
C PHE A 64 -8.95 -2.56 12.64
N TRP A 65 -9.04 -1.32 13.06
CA TRP A 65 -8.84 -0.88 14.44
C TRP A 65 -10.10 -0.29 15.05
N ILE A 66 -10.37 -0.61 16.32
CA ILE A 66 -11.42 0.03 17.11
C ILE A 66 -10.89 0.44 18.49
N ASN A 67 -11.52 1.44 19.09
CA ASN A 67 -11.33 1.78 20.50
C ASN A 67 -12.38 1.09 21.39
N ALA A 68 -12.35 1.34 22.69
CA ALA A 68 -13.24 0.73 23.67
C ALA A 68 -14.75 1.06 23.47
N VAL A 69 -15.07 2.10 22.70
CA VAL A 69 -16.46 2.48 22.37
C VAL A 69 -16.86 2.12 20.93
N GLY A 70 -15.99 1.38 20.22
CA GLY A 70 -16.27 0.90 18.86
C GLY A 70 -16.00 1.91 17.74
N GLU A 71 -15.28 3.01 18.02
CA GLU A 71 -14.91 3.99 17.00
C GLU A 71 -13.59 3.62 16.32
N HIS A 72 -13.48 3.91 15.04
CA HIS A 72 -12.24 3.72 14.25
C HIS A 72 -11.30 4.92 14.34
N PRO A 73 -9.97 4.70 14.25
CA PRO A 73 -9.01 5.81 14.18
C PRO A 73 -9.21 6.59 12.87
N GLY A 74 -8.98 7.90 12.95
CA GLY A 74 -8.91 8.71 11.73
C GLY A 74 -7.67 8.41 10.88
N PRO A 75 -7.70 8.73 9.58
CA PRO A 75 -6.51 8.67 8.74
C PRO A 75 -5.34 9.45 9.32
N ASN A 76 -4.13 8.98 9.11
CA ASN A 76 -2.87 9.51 9.63
C ASN A 76 -2.72 9.39 11.16
N THR A 77 -3.49 8.53 11.82
CA THR A 77 -3.27 8.15 13.21
C THR A 77 -2.08 7.20 13.29
N ALA A 78 -1.08 7.53 14.10
CA ALA A 78 -0.02 6.60 14.44
C ALA A 78 -0.49 5.68 15.58
N ILE A 79 -0.24 4.38 15.46
CA ILE A 79 -0.56 3.38 16.49
C ILE A 79 0.74 2.80 17.02
N SER A 80 1.02 3.02 18.29
CA SER A 80 2.19 2.51 19.00
C SER A 80 1.92 1.14 19.65
N PRO A 81 2.97 0.40 20.05
CA PRO A 81 2.79 -0.79 20.87
C PRO A 81 2.02 -0.53 22.16
N GLU A 82 2.28 0.60 22.82
CA GLU A 82 1.59 1.01 24.06
C GLU A 82 0.09 1.22 23.82
N ASP A 83 -0.30 1.86 22.70
CA ASP A 83 -1.72 2.05 22.36
C ASP A 83 -2.48 0.71 22.25
N VAL A 84 -1.82 -0.33 21.71
CA VAL A 84 -2.44 -1.64 21.55
C VAL A 84 -2.41 -2.44 22.87
N GLU A 85 -1.33 -2.34 23.63
CA GLU A 85 -1.17 -3.04 24.92
C GLU A 85 -2.10 -2.49 26.00
N THR A 86 -2.37 -1.19 26.00
CA THR A 86 -3.32 -0.55 26.93
C THR A 86 -4.78 -0.68 26.50
N GLY A 87 -5.04 -1.18 25.28
CA GLY A 87 -6.39 -1.31 24.74
C GLY A 87 -6.98 -0.01 24.21
N ARG A 88 -6.17 1.04 24.02
CA ARG A 88 -6.60 2.26 23.35
C ARG A 88 -7.06 1.97 21.91
N TRP A 89 -6.28 1.13 21.21
CA TRP A 89 -6.64 0.55 19.93
C TRP A 89 -6.52 -0.97 19.97
N GLN A 90 -7.48 -1.65 19.41
CA GLN A 90 -7.50 -3.10 19.29
C GLN A 90 -7.97 -3.49 17.89
N ALA A 91 -7.60 -4.69 17.44
CA ALA A 91 -8.11 -5.23 16.20
C ALA A 91 -9.63 -5.42 16.30
N ASP A 92 -10.38 -5.01 15.29
CA ASP A 92 -11.84 -5.17 15.27
C ASP A 92 -12.19 -6.68 15.21
N PRO A 93 -12.80 -7.25 16.27
CA PRO A 93 -13.15 -8.65 16.30
C PRO A 93 -14.17 -9.06 15.22
N ALA A 94 -14.92 -8.09 14.67
CA ALA A 94 -15.84 -8.35 13.56
C ALA A 94 -15.11 -8.78 12.27
N LEU A 95 -13.83 -8.46 12.13
CA LEU A 95 -13.01 -8.87 11.00
C LEU A 95 -12.44 -10.29 11.13
N ALA A 96 -12.57 -10.93 12.29
CA ALA A 96 -11.97 -12.25 12.52
C ALA A 96 -12.48 -13.31 11.53
N GLY A 97 -13.76 -13.22 11.12
CA GLY A 97 -14.33 -14.15 10.14
C GLY A 97 -13.62 -14.11 8.79
N SER A 98 -13.24 -12.93 8.33
CA SER A 98 -12.58 -12.73 7.02
C SER A 98 -11.05 -12.87 7.07
N LEU A 99 -10.41 -12.57 8.21
CA LEU A 99 -8.95 -12.48 8.30
C LEU A 99 -8.29 -13.67 9.02
N THR A 100 -8.97 -14.29 10.00
CA THR A 100 -8.38 -15.31 10.86
C THR A 100 -9.28 -16.54 11.08
N GLY A 101 -10.22 -16.80 10.16
CA GLY A 101 -11.12 -17.95 10.23
C GLY A 101 -12.04 -17.95 11.46
N GLY A 102 -12.36 -16.78 12.00
CA GLY A 102 -13.24 -16.59 13.15
C GLY A 102 -12.51 -16.44 14.50
N ASP A 103 -11.18 -16.55 14.53
CA ASP A 103 -10.40 -16.39 15.76
C ASP A 103 -10.01 -14.91 15.99
N ALA A 104 -10.84 -14.19 16.74
CA ALA A 104 -10.58 -12.81 17.14
C ALA A 104 -9.35 -12.68 18.06
N GLY A 105 -9.07 -13.70 18.89
CA GLY A 105 -7.88 -13.73 19.74
C GLY A 105 -6.60 -13.80 18.91
N ARG A 106 -6.58 -14.59 17.83
CA ARG A 106 -5.48 -14.63 16.87
C ARG A 106 -5.29 -13.28 16.19
N LEU A 107 -6.36 -12.63 15.74
CA LEU A 107 -6.31 -11.32 15.12
C LEU A 107 -5.68 -10.28 16.06
N GLN A 108 -6.10 -10.26 17.32
CA GLN A 108 -5.54 -9.36 18.34
C GLN A 108 -4.07 -9.68 18.65
N ARG A 109 -3.69 -10.95 18.79
CA ARG A 109 -2.28 -11.35 18.98
C ARG A 109 -1.42 -10.90 17.81
N HIS A 110 -1.94 -11.01 16.58
CA HIS A 110 -1.24 -10.52 15.40
C HIS A 110 -1.06 -8.99 15.43
N ALA A 111 -2.09 -8.23 15.78
CA ALA A 111 -2.02 -6.77 15.91
C ALA A 111 -0.91 -6.34 16.89
N VAL A 112 -0.84 -6.97 18.08
CA VAL A 112 0.24 -6.71 19.05
C VAL A 112 1.61 -7.09 18.50
N HIS A 113 1.72 -8.27 17.88
CA HIS A 113 2.97 -8.74 17.26
C HIS A 113 3.47 -7.76 16.20
N TYR A 114 2.57 -7.31 15.33
CA TYR A 114 2.88 -6.41 14.23
C TYR A 114 3.47 -5.08 14.70
N VAL A 115 2.77 -4.36 15.58
CA VAL A 115 3.23 -3.06 16.09
C VAL A 115 4.52 -3.16 16.88
N ARG A 116 4.71 -4.22 17.67
CA ARG A 116 5.97 -4.50 18.39
C ARG A 116 7.12 -4.78 17.43
N THR A 117 6.85 -5.50 16.35
CA THR A 117 7.89 -5.84 15.35
C THR A 117 8.34 -4.60 14.58
N LEU A 118 7.42 -3.72 14.19
CA LEU A 118 7.75 -2.44 13.58
C LEU A 118 8.60 -1.58 14.51
N ALA A 119 8.19 -1.44 15.78
CA ALA A 119 8.91 -0.64 16.77
C ALA A 119 10.32 -1.17 17.02
N ARG A 120 10.50 -2.50 17.14
CA ARG A 120 11.83 -3.13 17.32
C ARG A 120 12.76 -2.90 16.12
N ARG A 121 12.23 -2.80 14.92
CA ARG A 121 13.00 -2.50 13.71
C ARG A 121 13.42 -1.03 13.61
N GLY A 122 12.86 -0.15 14.45
CA GLY A 122 13.23 1.26 14.55
C GLY A 122 13.00 2.09 13.29
N LYS A 123 12.15 1.64 12.38
CA LYS A 123 11.87 2.36 11.13
C LYS A 123 10.81 3.45 11.34
N TYR A 124 9.60 3.06 11.71
CA TYR A 124 8.44 3.94 11.92
C TYR A 124 7.35 3.20 12.71
N PRO A 125 6.44 3.93 13.42
CA PRO A 125 5.23 3.35 14.00
C PRO A 125 4.26 2.92 12.89
N LEU A 126 3.30 2.05 13.22
CA LEU A 126 2.19 1.79 12.31
C LEU A 126 1.42 3.09 12.07
N MET A 127 1.26 3.44 10.80
CA MET A 127 0.42 4.55 10.36
C MET A 127 -0.90 4.02 9.83
N VAL A 128 -2.02 4.58 10.28
CA VAL A 128 -3.33 4.33 9.68
C VAL A 128 -3.49 5.25 8.48
N TRP A 129 -3.51 4.66 7.29
CA TRP A 129 -3.64 5.41 6.05
C TRP A 129 -5.12 5.66 5.68
N PRO A 130 -5.44 6.73 4.94
CA PRO A 130 -6.72 6.81 4.26
C PRO A 130 -6.88 5.63 3.29
N TYR A 131 -8.11 5.27 2.95
CA TYR A 131 -8.35 4.28 1.90
C TYR A 131 -7.81 4.80 0.58
N HIS A 132 -6.83 4.12 0.03
CA HIS A 132 -6.12 4.52 -1.19
C HIS A 132 -5.79 3.29 -2.03
N ALA A 133 -5.48 3.47 -3.30
CA ALA A 133 -5.10 2.38 -4.20
C ALA A 133 -6.04 1.14 -4.12
N MET A 134 -7.33 1.37 -3.88
CA MET A 134 -8.31 0.29 -3.72
C MET A 134 -8.48 -0.48 -5.03
N LEU A 135 -8.30 -1.79 -4.97
CA LEU A 135 -8.38 -2.69 -6.13
C LEU A 135 -9.64 -2.45 -6.96
N GLY A 136 -9.46 -2.16 -8.24
CA GLY A 136 -10.55 -1.85 -9.17
C GLY A 136 -11.06 -0.40 -9.11
N GLY A 137 -10.58 0.41 -8.17
CA GLY A 137 -10.89 1.83 -8.09
C GLY A 137 -10.05 2.68 -9.04
N ILE A 138 -10.51 3.89 -9.33
CA ILE A 138 -9.79 4.81 -10.22
C ILE A 138 -8.43 5.24 -9.64
N GLY A 139 -8.29 5.31 -8.31
CA GLY A 139 -7.03 5.58 -7.62
C GLY A 139 -5.98 4.49 -7.82
N HIS A 140 -6.42 3.24 -7.97
CA HIS A 140 -5.55 2.08 -8.21
C HIS A 140 -4.93 2.07 -9.61
N ALA A 141 -5.61 2.64 -10.60
CA ALA A 141 -5.12 2.67 -11.97
C ALA A 141 -3.82 3.50 -12.10
N LEU A 142 -2.97 3.11 -13.05
CA LEU A 142 -1.84 3.96 -13.46
C LEU A 142 -2.34 5.32 -13.96
N VAL A 143 -1.51 6.34 -13.83
CA VAL A 143 -1.71 7.61 -14.53
C VAL A 143 -1.82 7.34 -16.02
N SER A 144 -2.85 7.88 -16.67
CA SER A 144 -3.18 7.57 -18.07
C SER A 144 -2.03 7.80 -19.03
N ALA A 145 -1.23 8.85 -18.84
CA ALA A 145 -0.06 9.12 -19.67
C ALA A 145 1.05 8.06 -19.51
N VAL A 146 1.20 7.50 -18.31
CA VAL A 146 2.16 6.41 -18.04
C VAL A 146 1.65 5.11 -18.65
N GLU A 147 0.36 4.81 -18.50
CA GLU A 147 -0.29 3.66 -19.12
C GLU A 147 -0.14 3.71 -20.65
N GLU A 148 -0.39 4.86 -21.27
CA GLU A 148 -0.22 5.07 -22.70
C GLU A 148 1.23 4.81 -23.14
N ALA A 149 2.22 5.32 -22.38
CA ALA A 149 3.63 5.10 -22.69
C ALA A 149 4.02 3.61 -22.60
N LEU A 150 3.46 2.87 -21.63
CA LEU A 150 3.62 1.42 -21.52
C LEU A 150 3.00 0.69 -22.72
N PHE A 151 1.81 1.10 -23.13
CA PHE A 151 1.15 0.54 -24.31
C PHE A 151 2.02 0.70 -25.56
N PHE A 152 2.51 1.91 -25.83
CA PHE A 152 3.36 2.15 -27.01
C PHE A 152 4.70 1.40 -26.92
N HIS A 153 5.28 1.29 -25.73
CA HIS A 153 6.46 0.44 -25.53
C HIS A 153 6.15 -1.03 -25.88
N ALA A 154 5.05 -1.57 -25.37
CA ALA A 154 4.64 -2.95 -25.66
C ALA A 154 4.44 -3.20 -27.14
N VAL A 155 3.79 -2.26 -27.85
CA VAL A 155 3.60 -2.33 -29.31
C VAL A 155 4.95 -2.28 -30.05
N ALA A 156 5.83 -1.33 -29.69
CA ALA A 156 7.13 -1.15 -30.33
C ALA A 156 8.05 -2.37 -30.14
N ARG A 157 8.01 -2.97 -28.95
CA ARG A 157 8.84 -4.12 -28.57
C ARG A 157 8.19 -5.48 -28.87
N LYS A 158 6.91 -5.49 -29.26
CA LYS A 158 6.11 -6.71 -29.49
C LYS A 158 6.12 -7.62 -28.25
N THR A 159 5.91 -7.04 -27.06
CA THR A 159 5.95 -7.70 -25.77
C THR A 159 4.67 -7.43 -24.98
N GLN A 160 4.44 -8.17 -23.91
CA GLN A 160 3.37 -7.88 -22.94
C GLN A 160 3.92 -7.07 -21.77
N PRO A 161 3.19 -6.07 -21.27
CA PRO A 161 3.56 -5.40 -20.04
C PRO A 161 3.48 -6.40 -18.87
N ARG A 162 4.43 -6.32 -17.96
CA ARG A 162 4.46 -7.11 -16.74
C ARG A 162 4.23 -6.18 -15.55
N PHE A 163 3.24 -6.51 -14.73
CA PHE A 163 2.91 -5.76 -13.53
C PHE A 163 3.33 -6.52 -12.28
N GLU A 164 3.87 -5.81 -11.31
CA GLU A 164 4.14 -6.35 -9.98
C GLU A 164 3.14 -5.72 -8.98
N ILE A 165 2.29 -6.56 -8.41
CA ILE A 165 1.28 -6.14 -7.44
C ILE A 165 1.86 -6.30 -6.04
N LYS A 166 1.73 -5.27 -5.20
CA LYS A 166 2.13 -5.30 -3.79
C LYS A 166 1.00 -4.83 -2.89
N GLY A 167 1.07 -5.14 -1.60
CA GLY A 167 0.16 -4.61 -0.58
C GLY A 167 -1.18 -5.32 -0.48
N SER A 168 -1.37 -6.48 -1.11
CA SER A 168 -2.63 -7.22 -1.07
C SER A 168 -2.85 -8.05 0.21
N ASP A 169 -1.80 -8.37 0.97
CA ASP A 169 -1.93 -9.09 2.24
C ASP A 169 -2.59 -8.18 3.30
N PRO A 170 -3.72 -8.59 3.91
CA PRO A 170 -4.43 -7.76 4.88
C PRO A 170 -3.71 -7.62 6.23
N LEU A 171 -2.75 -8.48 6.54
CA LEU A 171 -2.09 -8.56 7.84
C LEU A 171 -0.70 -7.90 7.89
N THR A 172 -0.23 -7.38 6.76
CA THR A 172 1.06 -6.67 6.70
C THR A 172 1.05 -5.59 5.64
N GLU A 173 1.89 -4.59 5.80
CA GLU A 173 2.06 -3.49 4.85
C GLU A 173 3.30 -3.72 3.98
N HIS A 174 3.21 -3.32 2.71
CA HIS A 174 4.26 -3.42 1.72
C HIS A 174 4.64 -2.03 1.20
N TYR A 175 5.56 -1.33 1.85
CA TYR A 175 6.17 -0.15 1.21
C TYR A 175 7.05 -0.54 0.03
N SER A 176 7.71 -1.69 0.14
CA SER A 176 8.56 -2.21 -0.92
C SER A 176 7.88 -3.37 -1.65
N VAL A 177 8.03 -3.42 -2.98
CA VAL A 177 7.63 -4.59 -3.79
C VAL A 177 8.47 -5.83 -3.48
N LEU A 178 9.64 -5.68 -2.83
CA LEU A 178 10.56 -6.78 -2.57
C LEU A 178 10.20 -7.61 -1.34
N SER A 179 9.53 -7.01 -0.36
CA SER A 179 9.09 -7.73 0.86
C SER A 179 8.17 -6.87 1.72
N PRO A 180 7.29 -7.52 2.52
CA PRO A 180 6.48 -6.82 3.50
C PRO A 180 7.33 -6.26 4.64
N GLU A 181 6.75 -5.30 5.38
CA GLU A 181 7.41 -4.69 6.52
C GLU A 181 7.56 -5.66 7.69
N VAL A 182 6.55 -6.51 7.90
CA VAL A 182 6.60 -7.64 8.84
C VAL A 182 6.38 -8.91 8.03
N ARG A 183 7.34 -9.82 8.08
CA ARG A 183 7.39 -11.01 7.21
C ARG A 183 6.73 -12.25 7.80
N GLU A 184 6.47 -12.24 9.10
CA GLU A 184 5.93 -13.39 9.82
C GLU A 184 4.80 -12.92 10.72
N GLY A 185 3.72 -13.68 10.75
CA GLY A 185 2.61 -13.47 11.67
C GLY A 185 2.96 -13.87 13.10
N ALA A 186 2.00 -13.65 14.01
CA ALA A 186 2.20 -13.94 15.44
C ALA A 186 2.46 -15.42 15.75
N ASP A 187 1.96 -16.31 14.93
CA ASP A 187 2.11 -17.77 15.07
C ASP A 187 3.26 -18.30 14.17
N GLY A 188 4.09 -17.41 13.60
CA GLY A 188 5.23 -17.77 12.75
C GLY A 188 4.89 -18.08 11.30
N GLU A 189 3.65 -17.86 10.87
CA GLU A 189 3.23 -18.02 9.49
C GLU A 189 3.84 -16.94 8.60
N PRO A 190 4.27 -17.27 7.37
CA PRO A 190 4.80 -16.28 6.44
C PRO A 190 3.68 -15.33 5.99
N LEU A 191 4.00 -14.03 5.90
CA LEU A 191 3.19 -12.97 5.30
C LEU A 191 3.79 -12.59 3.94
N ALA A 192 2.94 -12.37 2.92
CA ALA A 192 3.37 -12.15 1.53
C ALA A 192 2.61 -11.03 0.84
#